data_d4ad4f9d38e91fb73abf8125f87bf58e
#
_entry.id   d4ad4f9d38e91fb73abf8125f87bf58e
#
_cell.length_a   1.000
_cell.length_b   1.000
_cell.length_c   1.000
_cell.angle_alpha   90.00
_cell.angle_beta   90.00
_cell.angle_gamma   90.00
#
_symmetry.space_group_name_H-M   'P 1'
#
loop_
_entity.id
_entity.type
_entity.pdbx_description
1 polymer ?
#
loop_
_entity_poly.entity_id
_entity_poly.type
_entity_poly.pdbx_seq_one_letter_code
_entity_poly.pdbx_strand_id
1 'polypeptide(L)'
;MTTLKPLLARNRSWALQKCQHDPDYFEKWVDGQRPHSLWIGCSDSRVPAEVLTGSQPGELFVHRNIANMLDPADDNVMSVLQYALDYLEVERVVLCGHYGCGGVQAALSCPLCRWRRNSALARRIGQLRHTLHHEIAQIADDCCVAASPAPAPAPAPTRSARHALDALVEANVRAQFAPLLESEPVQTVLASGRPLSLHGCVYDLASGHLTTLVEHLSPQEHAP
;
A
#
# COMPACT_ATOMS: atom_id res chain seq x y z
N MET A 1 -10.35 -23.18 -20.14
CA MET A 1 -9.06 -22.48 -20.04
C MET A 1 -9.32 -20.99 -20.18
N THR A 2 -8.98 -20.22 -19.17
CA THR A 2 -9.04 -18.74 -19.24
C THR A 2 -7.90 -18.28 -20.14
N THR A 3 -8.21 -17.68 -21.28
CA THR A 3 -7.22 -17.17 -22.23
C THR A 3 -6.95 -15.70 -22.00
N LEU A 4 -5.78 -15.18 -22.40
CA LEU A 4 -5.44 -13.76 -22.34
C LEU A 4 -6.24 -12.92 -23.37
N LYS A 5 -6.87 -13.57 -24.34
CA LYS A 5 -7.61 -12.89 -25.44
C LYS A 5 -8.58 -11.78 -25.00
N PRO A 6 -9.40 -11.97 -23.95
CA PRO A 6 -10.30 -10.90 -23.48
C PRO A 6 -9.58 -9.66 -22.95
N LEU A 7 -8.42 -9.84 -22.28
CA LEU A 7 -7.63 -8.71 -21.80
C LEU A 7 -7.00 -7.93 -22.96
N LEU A 8 -6.46 -8.64 -23.95
CA LEU A 8 -5.89 -8.02 -25.14
C LEU A 8 -6.95 -7.27 -25.97
N ALA A 9 -8.16 -7.83 -26.08
CA ALA A 9 -9.26 -7.16 -26.77
C ALA A 9 -9.66 -5.86 -26.05
N ARG A 10 -9.81 -5.89 -24.72
CA ARG A 10 -10.10 -4.69 -23.91
C ARG A 10 -8.98 -3.65 -24.02
N ASN A 11 -7.72 -4.07 -23.98
CA ASN A 11 -6.59 -3.16 -24.15
C ASN A 11 -6.63 -2.46 -25.51
N ARG A 12 -6.86 -3.19 -26.61
CA ARG A 12 -6.98 -2.59 -27.94
C ARG A 12 -8.12 -1.57 -28.02
N SER A 13 -9.31 -1.91 -27.50
CA SER A 13 -10.44 -1.00 -27.47
C SER A 13 -10.14 0.25 -26.65
N TRP A 14 -9.52 0.10 -25.48
CA TRP A 14 -9.11 1.21 -24.63
C TRP A 14 -8.10 2.12 -25.35
N ALA A 15 -7.08 1.55 -25.99
CA ALA A 15 -6.08 2.31 -26.72
C ALA A 15 -6.70 3.11 -27.89
N LEU A 16 -7.58 2.47 -28.67
CA LEU A 16 -8.29 3.14 -29.76
C LEU A 16 -9.16 4.31 -29.25
N GLN A 17 -9.88 4.12 -28.14
CA GLN A 17 -10.67 5.19 -27.54
C GLN A 17 -9.80 6.38 -27.08
N LYS A 18 -8.62 6.11 -26.50
CA LYS A 18 -7.68 7.16 -26.11
C LYS A 18 -7.20 7.97 -27.31
N CYS A 19 -6.74 7.29 -28.38
CA CYS A 19 -6.32 7.97 -29.60
C CYS A 19 -7.45 8.71 -30.34
N GLN A 20 -8.71 8.28 -30.21
CA GLN A 20 -9.84 9.00 -30.77
C GLN A 20 -10.10 10.36 -30.12
N HIS A 21 -9.83 10.47 -28.80
CA HIS A 21 -9.99 11.71 -28.04
C HIS A 21 -8.73 12.59 -28.11
N ASP A 22 -7.56 11.98 -28.17
CA ASP A 22 -6.25 12.62 -28.19
C ASP A 22 -5.30 11.77 -29.04
N PRO A 23 -5.08 12.12 -30.32
CA PRO A 23 -4.24 11.34 -31.23
C PRO A 23 -2.83 11.09 -30.68
N ASP A 24 -2.27 12.03 -29.91
CA ASP A 24 -0.93 12.00 -29.37
C ASP A 24 -0.88 11.45 -27.92
N TYR A 25 -1.99 10.84 -27.46
CA TYR A 25 -2.14 10.41 -26.08
C TYR A 25 -0.96 9.57 -25.57
N PHE A 26 -0.47 8.62 -26.37
CA PHE A 26 0.62 7.73 -25.96
C PHE A 26 2.01 8.34 -26.18
N GLU A 27 2.16 9.25 -27.13
CA GLU A 27 3.46 9.88 -27.42
C GLU A 27 4.00 10.65 -26.23
N LYS A 28 3.13 11.21 -25.41
CA LYS A 28 3.49 11.94 -24.16
C LYS A 28 4.32 11.10 -23.17
N TRP A 29 4.27 9.77 -23.28
CA TRP A 29 4.86 8.85 -22.31
C TRP A 29 6.07 8.08 -22.87
N VAL A 30 6.42 8.28 -24.13
CA VAL A 30 7.48 7.51 -24.81
C VAL A 30 8.87 7.93 -24.33
N ASP A 31 9.10 9.22 -24.13
CA ASP A 31 10.43 9.78 -23.87
C ASP A 31 10.87 9.71 -22.40
N GLY A 32 10.15 8.99 -21.56
CA GLY A 32 10.50 8.79 -20.16
C GLY A 32 9.36 9.09 -19.20
N GLN A 33 9.66 9.00 -17.90
CA GLN A 33 8.71 9.26 -16.83
C GLN A 33 9.21 10.38 -15.91
N ARG A 34 8.28 11.19 -15.40
CA ARG A 34 8.55 12.25 -14.43
C ARG A 34 7.43 12.26 -13.37
N PRO A 35 7.33 11.20 -12.56
CA PRO A 35 6.33 11.14 -11.52
C PRO A 35 6.65 12.18 -10.45
N HIS A 36 5.61 12.83 -9.92
CA HIS A 36 5.77 13.72 -8.78
C HIS A 36 5.77 12.98 -7.43
N SER A 37 5.32 11.73 -7.40
CA SER A 37 5.14 10.98 -6.16
C SER A 37 5.48 9.50 -6.32
N LEU A 38 6.08 8.92 -5.27
CA LEU A 38 6.15 7.48 -5.07
C LEU A 38 4.92 7.04 -4.25
N TRP A 39 4.22 6.03 -4.73
CA TRP A 39 3.15 5.35 -4.02
C TRP A 39 3.57 3.95 -3.59
N ILE A 40 3.54 3.66 -2.29
CA ILE A 40 3.76 2.33 -1.72
C ILE A 40 2.44 1.83 -1.15
N GLY A 41 1.80 0.87 -1.80
CA GLY A 41 0.46 0.42 -1.47
C GLY A 41 0.30 -1.09 -1.34
N CYS A 42 -0.93 -1.50 -1.01
CA CYS A 42 -1.29 -2.92 -0.98
C CYS A 42 -1.48 -3.49 -2.39
N SER A 43 -1.14 -4.79 -2.56
CA SER A 43 -1.43 -5.54 -3.80
C SER A 43 -2.91 -5.89 -3.98
N ASP A 44 -3.80 -5.51 -3.06
CA ASP A 44 -5.24 -5.73 -3.16
C ASP A 44 -5.79 -5.15 -4.47
N SER A 45 -6.52 -5.97 -5.23
CA SER A 45 -7.02 -5.61 -6.57
C SER A 45 -8.05 -4.47 -6.57
N ARG A 46 -8.60 -4.13 -5.39
CA ARG A 46 -9.62 -3.09 -5.21
C ARG A 46 -9.03 -1.70 -4.99
N VAL A 47 -7.69 -1.59 -4.85
CA VAL A 47 -7.00 -0.34 -4.52
C VAL A 47 -5.93 0.05 -5.57
N PRO A 48 -6.31 0.26 -6.84
CA PRO A 48 -5.39 0.73 -7.87
C PRO A 48 -5.06 2.20 -7.63
N ALA A 49 -3.77 2.50 -7.39
CA ALA A 49 -3.30 3.83 -6.96
C ALA A 49 -3.77 4.96 -7.90
N GLU A 50 -3.58 4.80 -9.18
CA GLU A 50 -3.91 5.81 -10.19
C GLU A 50 -5.42 6.09 -10.27
N VAL A 51 -6.24 5.04 -10.10
CA VAL A 51 -7.70 5.19 -10.16
C VAL A 51 -8.23 5.94 -8.94
N LEU A 52 -7.77 5.55 -7.74
CA LEU A 52 -8.29 6.14 -6.50
C LEU A 52 -7.80 7.57 -6.25
N THR A 53 -6.68 7.96 -6.87
CA THR A 53 -6.16 9.33 -6.82
C THR A 53 -6.59 10.18 -8.01
N GLY A 54 -7.21 9.60 -9.03
CA GLY A 54 -7.54 10.28 -10.29
C GLY A 54 -6.30 10.66 -11.11
N SER A 55 -5.16 10.02 -10.84
CA SER A 55 -3.90 10.33 -11.51
C SER A 55 -3.86 9.80 -12.94
N GLN A 56 -3.15 10.53 -13.79
CA GLN A 56 -2.86 10.12 -15.16
C GLN A 56 -1.61 9.21 -15.21
N PRO A 57 -1.42 8.43 -16.29
CA PRO A 57 -0.17 7.71 -16.49
C PRO A 57 1.05 8.62 -16.35
N GLY A 58 2.09 8.15 -15.68
CA GLY A 58 3.34 8.89 -15.48
C GLY A 58 3.38 9.82 -14.27
N GLU A 59 2.24 10.11 -13.60
CA GLU A 59 2.21 10.96 -12.42
C GLU A 59 2.65 10.28 -11.14
N LEU A 60 2.41 8.95 -11.03
CA LEU A 60 2.80 8.15 -9.88
C LEU A 60 3.83 7.10 -10.26
N PHE A 61 4.88 6.96 -9.46
CA PHE A 61 5.75 5.79 -9.44
C PHE A 61 5.20 4.82 -8.40
N VAL A 62 4.82 3.59 -8.79
CA VAL A 62 4.00 2.73 -7.94
C VAL A 62 4.71 1.45 -7.55
N HIS A 63 4.82 1.21 -6.24
CA HIS A 63 5.18 -0.08 -5.65
C HIS A 63 3.99 -0.68 -4.90
N ARG A 64 3.78 -2.00 -5.05
CA ARG A 64 2.69 -2.71 -4.36
C ARG A 64 3.16 -4.05 -3.83
N ASN A 65 2.85 -4.31 -2.56
CA ASN A 65 3.14 -5.60 -1.93
C ASN A 65 2.00 -6.00 -0.97
N ILE A 66 2.08 -7.19 -0.36
CA ILE A 66 1.08 -7.61 0.63
C ILE A 66 1.14 -6.70 1.85
N ALA A 67 0.00 -6.06 2.16
CA ALA A 67 -0.20 -5.19 3.31
C ALA A 67 0.69 -3.93 3.34
N ASN A 68 1.08 -3.37 2.19
CA ASN A 68 1.86 -2.13 2.08
C ASN A 68 3.08 -2.08 3.04
N MET A 69 3.74 -3.21 3.23
CA MET A 69 4.88 -3.31 4.15
C MET A 69 6.13 -2.66 3.58
N LEU A 70 6.86 -1.99 4.46
CA LEU A 70 8.20 -1.46 4.20
C LEU A 70 9.17 -2.16 5.15
N ASP A 71 9.98 -3.05 4.59
CA ASP A 71 11.02 -3.77 5.32
C ASP A 71 12.39 -3.32 4.78
N PRO A 72 13.25 -2.70 5.59
CA PRO A 72 14.59 -2.29 5.16
C PRO A 72 15.47 -3.43 4.62
N ALA A 73 15.14 -4.68 4.95
CA ALA A 73 15.82 -5.86 4.44
C ALA A 73 15.22 -6.41 3.12
N ASP A 74 14.14 -5.82 2.62
CA ASP A 74 13.51 -6.20 1.35
C ASP A 74 14.03 -5.33 0.20
N ASP A 75 15.06 -5.83 -0.51
CA ASP A 75 15.66 -5.13 -1.64
C ASP A 75 14.66 -4.67 -2.68
N ASN A 76 13.50 -5.32 -2.79
CA ASN A 76 12.50 -4.96 -3.79
C ASN A 76 11.88 -3.59 -3.49
N VAL A 77 11.37 -3.38 -2.29
CA VAL A 77 10.78 -2.09 -1.90
C VAL A 77 11.87 -1.02 -1.75
N MET A 78 13.05 -1.39 -1.23
CA MET A 78 14.14 -0.45 -1.03
C MET A 78 14.74 0.06 -2.33
N SER A 79 14.92 -0.79 -3.36
CA SER A 79 15.36 -0.35 -4.68
C SER A 79 14.37 0.58 -5.37
N VAL A 80 13.07 0.35 -5.20
CA VAL A 80 12.03 1.25 -5.72
C VAL A 80 12.07 2.60 -5.01
N LEU A 81 12.22 2.62 -3.68
CA LEU A 81 12.35 3.84 -2.90
C LEU A 81 13.60 4.64 -3.31
N GLN A 82 14.74 3.97 -3.40
CA GLN A 82 15.99 4.60 -3.84
C GLN A 82 15.88 5.15 -5.26
N TYR A 83 15.35 4.37 -6.20
CA TYR A 83 15.17 4.82 -7.58
C TYR A 83 14.26 6.05 -7.67
N ALA A 84 13.17 6.07 -6.90
CA ALA A 84 12.25 7.20 -6.87
C ALA A 84 12.92 8.48 -6.33
N LEU A 85 13.75 8.35 -5.29
CA LEU A 85 14.38 9.49 -4.62
C LEU A 85 15.64 9.98 -5.32
N ASP A 86 16.50 9.06 -5.82
CA ASP A 86 17.81 9.41 -6.36
C ASP A 86 17.77 9.71 -7.87
N TYR A 87 16.90 9.02 -8.63
CA TYR A 87 16.88 9.13 -10.09
C TYR A 87 15.64 9.85 -10.64
N LEU A 88 14.46 9.61 -10.03
CA LEU A 88 13.24 10.30 -10.45
C LEU A 88 13.01 11.59 -9.66
N GLU A 89 13.75 11.78 -8.57
CA GLU A 89 13.72 12.97 -7.71
C GLU A 89 12.30 13.36 -7.26
N VAL A 90 11.47 12.36 -6.93
CA VAL A 90 10.12 12.61 -6.45
C VAL A 90 10.13 13.46 -5.18
N GLU A 91 9.18 14.37 -5.06
CA GLU A 91 9.04 15.28 -3.91
C GLU A 91 8.08 14.75 -2.84
N ARG A 92 7.40 13.62 -3.12
CA ARG A 92 6.41 13.05 -2.23
C ARG A 92 6.47 11.53 -2.21
N VAL A 93 6.39 10.95 -1.00
CA VAL A 93 6.21 9.50 -0.81
C VAL A 93 4.91 9.25 -0.05
N VAL A 94 4.03 8.44 -0.61
CA VAL A 94 2.76 8.04 0.00
C VAL A 94 2.82 6.56 0.35
N LEU A 95 2.75 6.24 1.64
CA LEU A 95 2.57 4.89 2.15
C LEU A 95 1.08 4.70 2.44
N CYS A 96 0.39 3.86 1.66
CA CYS A 96 -1.05 3.74 1.74
C CYS A 96 -1.54 2.33 2.11
N GLY A 97 -2.19 2.23 3.28
CA GLY A 97 -3.02 1.10 3.67
C GLY A 97 -4.45 1.23 3.16
N HIS A 98 -5.28 0.23 3.44
CA HIS A 98 -6.72 0.31 3.15
C HIS A 98 -7.52 -0.52 4.14
N TYR A 99 -8.71 -0.06 4.49
CA TYR A 99 -9.60 -0.84 5.34
C TYR A 99 -10.00 -2.16 4.67
N GLY A 100 -10.23 -3.18 5.50
CA GLY A 100 -10.52 -4.52 5.02
C GLY A 100 -9.34 -5.21 4.32
N CYS A 101 -8.10 -4.88 4.68
CA CYS A 101 -6.90 -5.50 4.13
C CYS A 101 -6.80 -6.98 4.51
N GLY A 102 -6.76 -7.87 3.50
CA GLY A 102 -6.66 -9.30 3.72
C GLY A 102 -5.34 -9.74 4.38
N GLY A 103 -4.25 -9.03 4.15
CA GLY A 103 -2.95 -9.29 4.79
C GLY A 103 -2.98 -8.98 6.28
N VAL A 104 -3.55 -7.82 6.67
CA VAL A 104 -3.73 -7.44 8.09
C VAL A 104 -4.71 -8.37 8.79
N GLN A 105 -5.82 -8.73 8.14
CA GLN A 105 -6.75 -9.72 8.66
C GLN A 105 -6.10 -11.08 8.91
N ALA A 106 -5.22 -11.50 8.00
CA ALA A 106 -4.48 -12.73 8.13
C ALA A 106 -3.48 -12.70 9.31
N ALA A 107 -2.84 -11.56 9.55
CA ALA A 107 -1.97 -11.37 10.71
C ALA A 107 -2.76 -11.43 12.03
N LEU A 108 -3.96 -10.85 12.08
CA LEU A 108 -4.85 -10.91 13.24
C LEU A 108 -5.32 -12.34 13.52
N SER A 109 -5.84 -13.04 12.52
CA SER A 109 -6.52 -14.33 12.67
C SER A 109 -5.57 -15.52 12.92
N CYS A 110 -4.26 -15.35 12.71
CA CYS A 110 -3.22 -16.38 12.85
C CYS A 110 -3.56 -17.77 12.27
N PRO A 111 -3.86 -17.91 11.00
CA PRO A 111 -3.91 -19.23 10.38
C PRO A 111 -2.55 -19.62 9.79
N LEU A 112 -1.43 -19.40 10.53
CA LEU A 112 -0.12 -19.93 10.11
C LEU A 112 -0.15 -21.44 9.88
N CYS A 113 -1.12 -22.15 10.50
CA CYS A 113 -1.39 -23.58 10.27
C CYS A 113 -2.07 -23.87 8.91
N ARG A 114 -2.70 -22.88 8.25
CA ARG A 114 -3.36 -23.06 6.94
C ARG A 114 -2.42 -22.89 5.76
N TRP A 115 -1.26 -22.29 5.96
CA TRP A 115 -0.29 -22.05 4.88
C TRP A 115 0.86 -23.04 4.95
N ARG A 116 1.50 -23.28 3.81
CA ARG A 116 2.73 -24.06 3.78
C ARG A 116 3.74 -23.41 4.73
N ARG A 117 4.21 -24.15 5.72
CA ARG A 117 5.30 -23.71 6.59
C ARG A 117 6.46 -23.24 5.73
N ASN A 118 7.07 -22.09 6.06
CA ASN A 118 8.16 -21.44 5.33
C ASN A 118 7.84 -20.95 3.90
N SER A 119 6.57 -20.82 3.51
CA SER A 119 6.23 -20.11 2.27
C SER A 119 6.55 -18.61 2.41
N ALA A 120 6.80 -17.94 1.27
CA ALA A 120 7.03 -16.49 1.25
C ALA A 120 5.85 -15.73 1.91
N LEU A 121 4.61 -16.15 1.65
CA LEU A 121 3.43 -15.56 2.27
C LEU A 121 3.43 -15.77 3.79
N ALA A 122 3.76 -16.98 4.28
CA ALA A 122 3.80 -17.26 5.71
C ALA A 122 4.85 -16.39 6.44
N ARG A 123 6.03 -16.21 5.83
CA ARG A 123 7.07 -15.32 6.36
C ARG A 123 6.58 -13.87 6.39
N ARG A 124 5.99 -13.37 5.29
CA ARG A 124 5.48 -11.99 5.20
C ARG A 124 4.42 -11.70 6.25
N ILE A 125 3.44 -12.59 6.42
CA ILE A 125 2.41 -12.43 7.44
C ILE A 125 2.98 -12.61 8.86
N GLY A 126 3.99 -13.46 9.03
CA GLY A 126 4.72 -13.59 10.30
C GLY A 126 5.43 -12.30 10.70
N GLN A 127 6.10 -11.64 9.75
CA GLN A 127 6.72 -10.32 9.96
C GLN A 127 5.67 -9.27 10.35
N LEU A 128 4.58 -9.18 9.57
CA LEU A 128 3.48 -8.26 9.86
C LEU A 128 2.89 -8.48 11.25
N ARG A 129 2.65 -9.75 11.63
CA ARG A 129 2.16 -10.10 12.95
C ARG A 129 3.14 -9.73 14.06
N HIS A 130 4.44 -9.89 13.82
CA HIS A 130 5.47 -9.48 14.77
C HIS A 130 5.48 -7.96 14.96
N THR A 131 5.39 -7.21 13.87
CA THR A 131 5.30 -5.74 13.89
C THR A 131 4.09 -5.25 14.68
N LEU A 132 2.94 -5.90 14.52
CA LEU A 132 1.65 -5.51 15.13
C LEU A 132 1.31 -6.30 16.41
N HIS A 133 2.30 -6.92 17.06
CA HIS A 133 2.02 -7.87 18.16
C HIS A 133 1.35 -7.22 19.38
N HIS A 134 1.65 -5.97 19.68
CA HIS A 134 1.03 -5.24 20.78
C HIS A 134 -0.45 -4.96 20.51
N GLU A 135 -0.78 -4.44 19.34
CA GLU A 135 -2.14 -4.11 18.93
C GLU A 135 -3.00 -5.38 18.80
N ILE A 136 -2.41 -6.46 18.28
CA ILE A 136 -3.08 -7.77 18.19
C ILE A 136 -3.36 -8.33 19.58
N ALA A 137 -2.44 -8.18 20.55
CA ALA A 137 -2.65 -8.63 21.92
C ALA A 137 -3.80 -7.85 22.59
N GLN A 138 -3.85 -6.54 22.45
CA GLN A 138 -4.94 -5.70 22.96
C GLN A 138 -6.31 -6.12 22.37
N ILE A 139 -6.39 -6.35 21.07
CA ILE A 139 -7.64 -6.83 20.43
C ILE A 139 -8.03 -8.22 20.94
N ALA A 140 -7.07 -9.10 21.21
CA ALA A 140 -7.35 -10.44 21.73
C ALA A 140 -7.86 -10.40 23.18
N ASP A 141 -7.37 -9.51 24.00
CA ASP A 141 -7.83 -9.31 25.38
C ASP A 141 -9.26 -8.74 25.42
N ASP A 142 -9.60 -7.84 24.49
CA ASP A 142 -10.94 -7.29 24.34
C ASP A 142 -11.93 -8.31 23.73
N CYS A 143 -11.45 -9.30 22.98
CA CYS A 143 -12.23 -10.31 22.27
C CYS A 143 -12.23 -11.69 22.92
N CYS A 144 -11.97 -11.85 24.21
CA CYS A 144 -12.04 -13.14 24.90
C CYS A 144 -13.44 -13.74 24.96
N VAL A 145 -14.06 -14.00 23.79
CA VAL A 145 -15.23 -14.88 23.64
C VAL A 145 -15.11 -15.72 22.37
N ALA A 146 -14.87 -17.03 22.60
CA ALA A 146 -15.17 -18.17 21.74
C ALA A 146 -14.50 -18.28 20.36
N ALA A 147 -13.32 -18.89 20.33
CA ALA A 147 -12.87 -19.64 19.17
C ALA A 147 -13.49 -21.04 19.20
N SER A 148 -14.51 -21.26 18.41
CA SER A 148 -15.02 -22.60 18.10
C SER A 148 -14.49 -23.05 16.75
N PRO A 149 -13.94 -24.26 16.60
CA PRO A 149 -13.44 -24.74 15.32
C PRO A 149 -14.59 -25.33 14.50
N ALA A 150 -15.11 -24.60 13.52
CA ALA A 150 -16.03 -25.15 12.55
C ALA A 150 -15.64 -24.75 11.11
N PRO A 151 -15.68 -25.67 10.15
CA PRO A 151 -15.45 -25.39 8.74
C PRO A 151 -16.76 -24.94 8.09
N ALA A 152 -17.08 -23.66 8.24
CA ALA A 152 -18.14 -23.01 7.48
C ALA A 152 -17.59 -21.73 6.85
N PRO A 153 -18.15 -21.22 5.73
CA PRO A 153 -17.81 -19.89 5.26
C PRO A 153 -18.03 -18.91 6.43
N ALA A 154 -16.97 -18.20 6.78
CA ALA A 154 -17.00 -17.33 7.95
C ALA A 154 -18.18 -16.34 7.83
N PRO A 155 -19.02 -16.17 8.86
CA PRO A 155 -20.07 -15.17 8.86
C PRO A 155 -19.45 -13.79 8.65
N ALA A 156 -20.20 -12.87 8.04
CA ALA A 156 -19.73 -11.50 7.86
C ALA A 156 -19.26 -10.95 9.23
N PRO A 157 -18.09 -10.28 9.29
CA PRO A 157 -17.55 -9.80 10.56
C PRO A 157 -18.55 -8.88 11.25
N THR A 158 -18.68 -9.01 12.57
CA THR A 158 -19.48 -8.11 13.39
C THR A 158 -18.96 -6.67 13.26
N ARG A 159 -19.78 -5.69 13.63
CA ARG A 159 -19.37 -4.27 13.62
C ARG A 159 -18.12 -4.05 14.49
N SER A 160 -18.05 -4.65 15.66
CA SER A 160 -16.89 -4.59 16.55
C SER A 160 -15.63 -5.19 15.91
N ALA A 161 -15.73 -6.36 15.27
CA ALA A 161 -14.61 -6.98 14.59
C ALA A 161 -14.09 -6.16 13.39
N ARG A 162 -14.97 -5.43 12.69
CA ARG A 162 -14.55 -4.50 11.63
C ARG A 162 -13.77 -3.32 12.20
N HIS A 163 -14.25 -2.69 13.26
CA HIS A 163 -13.55 -1.59 13.92
C HIS A 163 -12.17 -2.01 14.44
N ALA A 164 -12.05 -3.21 15.02
CA ALA A 164 -10.77 -3.73 15.46
C ALA A 164 -9.79 -3.97 14.28
N LEU A 165 -10.29 -4.48 13.16
CA LEU A 165 -9.48 -4.65 11.94
C LEU A 165 -9.08 -3.29 11.36
N ASP A 166 -9.97 -2.31 11.32
CA ASP A 166 -9.70 -0.98 10.80
C ASP A 166 -8.63 -0.28 11.65
N ALA A 167 -8.73 -0.35 12.98
CA ALA A 167 -7.70 0.15 13.89
C ALA A 167 -6.34 -0.52 13.65
N LEU A 168 -6.33 -1.83 13.40
CA LEU A 168 -5.10 -2.56 13.10
C LEU A 168 -4.50 -2.18 11.74
N VAL A 169 -5.31 -1.84 10.74
CA VAL A 169 -4.86 -1.29 9.47
C VAL A 169 -4.17 0.06 9.67
N GLU A 170 -4.75 0.94 10.47
CA GLU A 170 -4.13 2.23 10.79
C GLU A 170 -2.83 2.07 11.56
N ALA A 171 -2.80 1.16 12.55
CA ALA A 171 -1.57 0.80 13.27
C ALA A 171 -0.49 0.29 12.33
N ASN A 172 -0.86 -0.55 11.34
CA ASN A 172 0.09 -1.01 10.33
C ASN A 172 0.69 0.15 9.53
N VAL A 173 -0.13 1.09 9.05
CA VAL A 173 0.38 2.27 8.32
C VAL A 173 1.39 3.04 9.18
N ARG A 174 1.07 3.31 10.45
CA ARG A 174 1.97 4.01 11.38
C ARG A 174 3.27 3.22 11.63
N ALA A 175 3.16 1.91 11.81
CA ALA A 175 4.31 1.02 12.05
C ALA A 175 5.25 0.91 10.84
N GLN A 176 4.71 0.97 9.61
CA GLN A 176 5.52 0.98 8.38
C GLN A 176 6.07 2.39 8.05
N PHE A 177 5.48 3.44 8.61
CA PHE A 177 5.94 4.82 8.36
C PHE A 177 7.27 5.11 9.07
N ALA A 178 7.50 4.57 10.26
CA ALA A 178 8.74 4.78 10.99
C ALA A 178 9.98 4.28 10.20
N PRO A 179 10.05 3.02 9.72
CA PRO A 179 11.18 2.56 8.93
C PRO A 179 11.28 3.27 7.56
N LEU A 180 10.19 3.80 7.01
CA LEU A 180 10.24 4.65 5.83
C LEU A 180 11.01 5.94 6.15
N LEU A 181 10.61 6.64 7.19
CA LEU A 181 11.27 7.90 7.61
C LEU A 181 12.74 7.68 7.97
N GLU A 182 13.06 6.57 8.66
CA GLU A 182 14.43 6.24 9.10
C GLU A 182 15.31 5.64 7.99
N SER A 183 14.74 5.33 6.83
CA SER A 183 15.49 4.70 5.73
C SER A 183 16.59 5.62 5.20
N GLU A 184 17.72 5.02 4.82
CA GLU A 184 18.89 5.75 4.32
C GLU A 184 18.56 6.62 3.10
N PRO A 185 17.80 6.18 2.08
CA PRO A 185 17.46 7.05 0.94
C PRO A 185 16.65 8.29 1.36
N VAL A 186 15.70 8.15 2.29
CA VAL A 186 14.91 9.27 2.81
C VAL A 186 15.80 10.22 3.59
N GLN A 187 16.61 9.72 4.51
CA GLN A 187 17.49 10.54 5.34
C GLN A 187 18.53 11.31 4.51
N THR A 188 19.04 10.70 3.45
CA THR A 188 19.96 11.36 2.50
C THR A 188 19.30 12.55 1.82
N VAL A 189 18.04 12.39 1.35
CA VAL A 189 17.31 13.50 0.72
C VAL A 189 17.02 14.61 1.73
N LEU A 190 16.54 14.27 2.93
CA LEU A 190 16.26 15.26 3.98
C LEU A 190 17.52 16.03 4.39
N ALA A 191 18.66 15.35 4.52
CA ALA A 191 19.93 15.96 4.86
C ALA A 191 20.47 16.89 3.75
N SER A 192 20.12 16.65 2.48
CA SER A 192 20.48 17.50 1.35
C SER A 192 19.71 18.83 1.31
N GLY A 193 18.62 18.95 2.06
CA GLY A 193 17.71 20.10 2.02
C GLY A 193 16.78 20.11 0.80
N ARG A 194 16.74 19.04 0.00
CA ARG A 194 15.79 18.89 -1.09
C ARG A 194 14.38 18.70 -0.52
N PRO A 195 13.34 19.34 -1.12
CA PRO A 195 11.97 19.17 -0.66
C PRO A 195 11.54 17.70 -0.72
N LEU A 196 11.00 17.20 0.38
CA LEU A 196 10.43 15.85 0.46
C LEU A 196 9.33 15.81 1.51
N SER A 197 8.15 15.37 1.13
CA SER A 197 7.05 15.06 2.03
C SER A 197 6.75 13.57 2.08
N LEU A 198 6.49 13.06 3.28
CA LEU A 198 6.12 11.68 3.51
C LEU A 198 4.71 11.65 4.11
N HIS A 199 3.84 10.80 3.59
CA HIS A 199 2.46 10.67 4.03
C HIS A 199 2.09 9.21 4.27
N GLY A 200 1.66 8.88 5.49
CA GLY A 200 1.04 7.60 5.81
C GLY A 200 -0.48 7.76 5.75
N CYS A 201 -1.12 7.12 4.77
CA CYS A 201 -2.53 7.26 4.47
C CYS A 201 -3.29 5.94 4.63
N VAL A 202 -4.61 6.03 4.83
CA VAL A 202 -5.52 4.90 4.71
C VAL A 202 -6.62 5.22 3.70
N TYR A 203 -6.93 4.25 2.85
CA TYR A 203 -8.03 4.31 1.89
C TYR A 203 -9.24 3.54 2.41
N ASP A 204 -10.38 4.19 2.44
CA ASP A 204 -11.65 3.56 2.78
C ASP A 204 -12.38 3.09 1.52
N LEU A 205 -12.48 1.77 1.36
CA LEU A 205 -13.19 1.14 0.24
C LEU A 205 -14.69 1.45 0.21
N ALA A 206 -15.29 1.81 1.34
CA ALA A 206 -16.72 2.07 1.42
C ALA A 206 -17.08 3.49 0.98
N SER A 207 -16.27 4.47 1.33
CA SER A 207 -16.50 5.88 0.98
C SER A 207 -15.69 6.34 -0.24
N GLY A 208 -14.61 5.64 -0.58
CA GLY A 208 -13.68 6.05 -1.63
C GLY A 208 -12.73 7.20 -1.21
N HIS A 209 -12.62 7.47 0.10
CA HIS A 209 -11.79 8.55 0.59
C HIS A 209 -10.42 8.08 1.08
N LEU A 210 -9.42 8.94 0.85
CA LEU A 210 -8.09 8.86 1.48
C LEU A 210 -8.06 9.74 2.72
N THR A 211 -7.50 9.21 3.80
CA THR A 211 -7.26 9.95 5.05
C THR A 211 -5.80 9.85 5.44
N THR A 212 -5.16 10.98 5.74
CA THR A 212 -3.80 11.02 6.26
C THR A 212 -3.82 10.67 7.74
N LEU A 213 -2.98 9.72 8.15
CA LEU A 213 -2.82 9.27 9.55
C LEU A 213 -1.57 9.81 10.21
N VAL A 214 -0.52 9.99 9.42
CA VAL A 214 0.80 10.49 9.85
C VAL A 214 1.48 11.12 8.66
N GLU A 215 2.24 12.19 8.91
CA GLU A 215 3.00 12.88 7.87
C GLU A 215 4.32 13.45 8.41
N HIS A 216 5.27 13.61 7.51
CA HIS A 216 6.50 14.36 7.74
C HIS A 216 6.71 15.32 6.58
N LEU A 217 6.76 16.61 6.87
CA LEU A 217 6.93 17.68 5.88
C LEU A 217 8.31 18.31 6.03
N SER A 218 9.01 18.50 4.93
CA SER A 218 10.26 19.29 4.98
C SER A 218 9.96 20.75 5.32
N PRO A 219 10.92 21.48 5.94
CA PRO A 219 10.69 22.85 6.42
C PRO A 219 10.22 23.86 5.35
N GLN A 220 10.35 23.55 4.07
CA GLN A 220 9.98 24.44 2.97
C GLN A 220 8.49 24.38 2.59
N GLU A 221 7.74 23.34 2.99
CA GLU A 221 6.29 23.24 2.73
C GLU A 221 5.43 24.04 3.74
N HIS A 222 6.03 24.69 4.72
CA HIS A 222 5.31 25.53 5.69
C HIS A 222 5.17 27.01 5.28
N ALA A 223 5.51 27.37 4.05
CA ALA A 223 5.22 28.70 3.53
C ALA A 223 3.76 28.75 3.01
N PRO A 224 2.92 29.69 3.49
CA PRO A 224 1.53 29.81 3.10
C PRO A 224 1.34 30.23 1.64
#